data_f31713b4b3c0a7465e654af45328bdff
#
_entry.id   f31713b4b3c0a7465e654af45328bdff
#
_cell.length_a   1.000
_cell.length_b   1.000
_cell.length_c   1.000
_cell.angle_alpha   90.00
_cell.angle_beta   90.00
_cell.angle_gamma   90.00
#
_symmetry.space_group_name_H-M   'P 1'
#
loop_
_entity.id
_entity.type
_entity.pdbx_description
1 polymer ?
#
loop_
_entity_poly.entity_id
_entity_poly.type
_entity_poly.pdbx_seq_one_letter_code
_entity_poly.pdbx_strand_id
1 'polypeptide(L)'
;MSNYPTPHIDAKPEDFARTVLMPGDPLRSEFIAKNFLENPRLVNNVRGVQGYTGSYHGVPVSVMASGMGIPSIGIYSYELFNFFGVENIIRVGSAGGMSKDVKVRDIVIGMGACTDSAYASQFHLPGTFAPIADYTMLSTCVDCAKKLGIFDRTHIGNVLSSDCFYGDGAGLPDYMQSSALWGKMGVLAVEMESAALYMNAARSGHRALGIFTVSDHLLTGEATTAEERRSTFTDMMKLALETAVVLDKIPLEK
;
A
#
# COMPACT_ATOMS: atom_id res chain seq x y z
N MET A 1 11.21 1.55 28.96
CA MET A 1 9.79 1.17 29.03
C MET A 1 9.42 0.59 27.68
N SER A 2 8.70 -0.51 27.62
CA SER A 2 8.21 -1.07 26.35
C SER A 2 7.23 -0.07 25.71
N ASN A 3 7.38 0.20 24.41
CA ASN A 3 6.48 1.09 23.66
C ASN A 3 5.24 0.35 23.14
N TYR A 4 4.97 -0.84 23.65
CA TYR A 4 3.81 -1.68 23.30
C TYR A 4 3.17 -2.26 24.57
N PRO A 5 1.84 -2.58 24.57
CA PRO A 5 0.89 -2.25 23.51
C PRO A 5 0.74 -0.73 23.32
N THR A 6 0.35 -0.30 22.11
CA THR A 6 0.06 1.11 21.82
C THR A 6 -1.44 1.39 21.94
N PRO A 7 -1.89 2.66 21.86
CA PRO A 7 -3.32 2.97 21.80
C PRO A 7 -4.03 2.43 20.54
N HIS A 8 -3.28 1.94 19.54
CA HIS A 8 -3.81 1.52 18.23
C HIS A 8 -3.55 0.04 17.93
N ILE A 9 -2.54 -0.58 18.57
CA ILE A 9 -2.15 -1.98 18.36
C ILE A 9 -1.99 -2.67 19.72
N ASP A 10 -2.89 -3.62 20.01
CA ASP A 10 -2.86 -4.44 21.23
C ASP A 10 -2.16 -5.79 20.93
N ALA A 11 -0.87 -5.71 20.67
CA ALA A 11 -0.03 -6.86 20.35
C ALA A 11 1.38 -6.69 20.94
N LYS A 12 2.23 -7.70 20.73
CA LYS A 12 3.65 -7.67 21.04
C LYS A 12 4.46 -7.76 19.74
N PRO A 13 5.75 -7.37 19.75
CA PRO A 13 6.60 -7.46 18.55
C PRO A 13 6.64 -8.87 17.93
N GLU A 14 6.70 -9.91 18.75
CA GLU A 14 6.71 -11.31 18.31
C GLU A 14 5.39 -11.78 17.67
N ASP A 15 4.32 -10.99 17.77
CA ASP A 15 3.05 -11.29 17.12
C ASP A 15 3.05 -10.93 15.65
N PHE A 16 3.98 -10.07 15.19
CA PHE A 16 4.10 -9.67 13.80
C PHE A 16 5.26 -10.36 13.08
N ALA A 17 5.04 -10.66 11.81
CA ALA A 17 6.12 -11.08 10.90
C ALA A 17 6.95 -9.88 10.44
N ARG A 18 8.14 -10.13 9.89
CA ARG A 18 9.02 -9.09 9.31
C ARG A 18 8.38 -8.31 8.17
N THR A 19 7.45 -8.95 7.43
CA THR A 19 6.71 -8.33 6.32
C THR A 19 5.23 -8.28 6.64
N VAL A 20 4.64 -7.09 6.53
CA VAL A 20 3.21 -6.83 6.72
C VAL A 20 2.59 -6.38 5.40
N LEU A 21 1.56 -7.10 4.93
CA LEU A 21 0.67 -6.63 3.87
C LEU A 21 -0.36 -5.68 4.49
N MET A 22 -0.52 -4.50 3.90
CA MET A 22 -1.35 -3.45 4.50
C MET A 22 -2.46 -2.97 3.56
N PRO A 23 -3.63 -3.64 3.54
CA PRO A 23 -4.83 -3.11 2.89
C PRO A 23 -5.42 -1.94 3.69
N GLY A 24 -6.19 -1.06 3.04
CA GLY A 24 -6.95 -0.01 3.74
C GLY A 24 -8.16 -0.56 4.51
N ASP A 25 -8.84 -1.53 3.93
CA ASP A 25 -10.07 -2.13 4.43
C ASP A 25 -9.80 -3.29 5.40
N PRO A 26 -10.32 -3.26 6.66
CA PRO A 26 -10.20 -4.36 7.61
C PRO A 26 -10.78 -5.69 7.09
N LEU A 27 -11.87 -5.65 6.34
CA LEU A 27 -12.47 -6.86 5.74
C LEU A 27 -11.55 -7.47 4.67
N ARG A 28 -10.74 -6.66 4.00
CA ARG A 28 -9.71 -7.18 3.09
C ARG A 28 -8.56 -7.83 3.85
N SER A 29 -8.18 -7.31 5.02
CA SER A 29 -7.21 -7.98 5.90
C SER A 29 -7.68 -9.37 6.27
N GLU A 30 -8.93 -9.49 6.71
CA GLU A 30 -9.55 -10.77 7.04
C GLU A 30 -9.62 -11.70 5.83
N PHE A 31 -10.02 -11.17 4.67
CA PHE A 31 -10.09 -11.95 3.42
C PHE A 31 -8.72 -12.51 3.03
N ILE A 32 -7.66 -11.69 3.02
CA ILE A 32 -6.30 -12.15 2.69
C ILE A 32 -5.86 -13.21 3.70
N ALA A 33 -6.04 -12.96 4.99
CA ALA A 33 -5.62 -13.90 6.03
C ALA A 33 -6.32 -15.26 5.89
N LYS A 34 -7.64 -15.27 5.74
CA LYS A 34 -8.43 -16.52 5.69
C LYS A 34 -8.28 -17.31 4.39
N ASN A 35 -7.99 -16.65 3.28
CA ASN A 35 -7.95 -17.31 1.96
C ASN A 35 -6.54 -17.65 1.47
N PHE A 36 -5.51 -17.00 2.03
CA PHE A 36 -4.14 -17.18 1.54
C PHE A 36 -3.16 -17.62 2.63
N LEU A 37 -3.37 -17.27 3.91
CA LEU A 37 -2.43 -17.66 4.96
C LEU A 37 -2.80 -19.01 5.58
N GLU A 38 -1.78 -19.78 5.90
CA GLU A 38 -1.87 -20.99 6.70
C GLU A 38 -1.91 -20.59 8.19
N ASN A 39 -2.85 -21.19 8.95
CA ASN A 39 -3.01 -20.98 10.39
C ASN A 39 -3.08 -19.50 10.82
N PRO A 40 -3.89 -18.64 10.17
CA PRO A 40 -3.96 -17.23 10.50
C PRO A 40 -4.50 -17.01 11.92
N ARG A 41 -3.78 -16.21 12.71
CA ARG A 41 -4.17 -15.81 14.08
C ARG A 41 -4.46 -14.31 14.08
N LEU A 42 -5.61 -13.91 14.65
CA LEU A 42 -5.92 -12.48 14.88
C LEU A 42 -4.97 -11.95 15.96
N VAL A 43 -4.20 -10.92 15.66
CA VAL A 43 -3.22 -10.31 16.56
C VAL A 43 -3.57 -8.88 16.95
N ASN A 44 -4.46 -8.23 16.22
CA ASN A 44 -4.99 -6.91 16.56
C ASN A 44 -6.43 -6.75 16.09
N ASN A 45 -7.24 -6.06 16.90
CA ASN A 45 -8.59 -5.63 16.51
C ASN A 45 -8.98 -4.30 17.21
N VAL A 46 -7.98 -3.52 17.65
CA VAL A 46 -8.22 -2.21 18.24
C VAL A 46 -8.86 -1.31 17.18
N ARG A 47 -9.93 -0.62 17.55
CA ARG A 47 -10.72 0.26 16.65
C ARG A 47 -11.27 -0.44 15.39
N GLY A 48 -11.39 -1.78 15.40
CA GLY A 48 -11.77 -2.57 14.22
C GLY A 48 -10.69 -2.70 13.17
N VAL A 49 -9.47 -2.21 13.42
CA VAL A 49 -8.33 -2.38 12.52
C VAL A 49 -7.73 -3.76 12.73
N GLN A 50 -8.23 -4.70 11.93
CA GLN A 50 -7.87 -6.11 12.07
C GLN A 50 -6.46 -6.37 11.55
N GLY A 51 -5.67 -7.08 12.37
CA GLY A 51 -4.35 -7.60 12.03
C GLY A 51 -4.28 -9.10 12.27
N TYR A 52 -3.71 -9.83 11.33
CA TYR A 52 -3.53 -11.28 11.36
C TYR A 52 -2.08 -11.64 11.08
N THR A 53 -1.61 -12.73 11.67
CA THR A 53 -0.32 -13.34 11.35
C THR A 53 -0.50 -14.82 11.10
N GLY A 54 0.10 -15.32 10.03
CA GLY A 54 0.11 -16.73 9.63
C GLY A 54 1.34 -17.02 8.80
N SER A 55 1.29 -18.05 7.96
CA SER A 55 2.37 -18.34 7.00
C SER A 55 1.86 -18.44 5.58
N TYR A 56 2.71 -18.15 4.62
CA TYR A 56 2.48 -18.35 3.20
C TYR A 56 3.73 -19.03 2.60
N HIS A 57 3.53 -20.23 2.02
CA HIS A 57 4.64 -21.09 1.58
C HIS A 57 5.70 -21.33 2.67
N GLY A 58 5.25 -21.50 3.93
CA GLY A 58 6.10 -21.72 5.09
C GLY A 58 6.82 -20.46 5.61
N VAL A 59 6.62 -19.29 5.01
CA VAL A 59 7.20 -18.01 5.45
C VAL A 59 6.18 -17.26 6.31
N PRO A 60 6.54 -16.75 7.50
CA PRO A 60 5.66 -15.91 8.30
C PRO A 60 5.31 -14.61 7.55
N VAL A 61 4.02 -14.30 7.49
CA VAL A 61 3.50 -13.05 6.91
C VAL A 61 2.39 -12.51 7.78
N SER A 62 2.39 -11.20 8.01
CA SER A 62 1.29 -10.51 8.65
C SER A 62 0.46 -9.73 7.64
N VAL A 63 -0.82 -9.58 7.92
CA VAL A 63 -1.74 -8.73 7.16
C VAL A 63 -2.47 -7.85 8.16
N MET A 64 -2.35 -6.54 8.03
CA MET A 64 -3.03 -5.61 8.94
C MET A 64 -3.57 -4.41 8.18
N ALA A 65 -4.82 -4.03 8.44
CA ALA A 65 -5.41 -2.86 7.80
C ALA A 65 -4.72 -1.56 8.22
N SER A 66 -4.72 -0.58 7.32
CA SER A 66 -4.24 0.78 7.61
C SER A 66 -5.37 1.78 7.93
N GLY A 67 -6.63 1.43 7.64
CA GLY A 67 -7.66 2.44 7.43
C GLY A 67 -7.41 3.22 6.14
N MET A 68 -8.09 4.33 5.95
CA MET A 68 -7.98 5.19 4.77
C MET A 68 -7.27 6.51 5.10
N GLY A 69 -6.50 6.98 4.13
CA GLY A 69 -5.85 8.30 4.17
C GLY A 69 -4.52 8.34 4.90
N ILE A 70 -3.76 9.37 4.56
CA ILE A 70 -2.41 9.61 5.07
C ILE A 70 -2.34 9.63 6.60
N PRO A 71 -3.25 10.29 7.35
CA PRO A 71 -3.17 10.29 8.82
C PRO A 71 -3.30 8.89 9.42
N SER A 72 -4.15 8.03 8.83
CA SER A 72 -4.37 6.69 9.34
C SER A 72 -3.16 5.78 9.11
N ILE A 73 -2.69 5.64 7.87
CA ILE A 73 -1.50 4.83 7.60
C ILE A 73 -0.26 5.38 8.29
N GLY A 74 -0.20 6.71 8.48
CA GLY A 74 0.87 7.38 9.21
C GLY A 74 1.03 6.85 10.63
N ILE A 75 -0.08 6.59 11.34
CA ILE A 75 -0.07 6.00 12.68
C ILE A 75 0.44 4.55 12.62
N TYR A 76 -0.26 3.70 11.87
CA TYR A 76 0.00 2.25 11.90
C TYR A 76 1.37 1.88 11.33
N SER A 77 1.81 2.50 10.24
CA SER A 77 3.15 2.24 9.68
C SER A 77 4.26 2.72 10.62
N TYR A 78 4.07 3.87 11.27
CA TYR A 78 5.03 4.36 12.27
C TYR A 78 5.19 3.37 13.43
N GLU A 79 4.06 2.91 14.01
CA GLU A 79 4.10 1.99 15.13
C GLU A 79 4.70 0.63 14.75
N LEU A 80 4.29 0.05 13.63
CA LEU A 80 4.81 -1.23 13.14
C LEU A 80 6.32 -1.19 12.93
N PHE A 81 6.85 -0.13 12.30
CA PHE A 81 8.29 0.02 12.09
C PHE A 81 9.07 0.27 13.38
N ASN A 82 8.57 1.11 14.26
CA ASN A 82 9.36 1.58 15.39
C ASN A 82 9.16 0.76 16.68
N PHE A 83 8.03 0.03 16.81
CA PHE A 83 7.69 -0.64 18.07
C PHE A 83 7.48 -2.15 17.92
N PHE A 84 7.16 -2.64 16.72
CA PHE A 84 6.79 -4.05 16.51
C PHE A 84 7.78 -4.84 15.65
N GLY A 85 8.94 -4.27 15.32
CA GLY A 85 10.01 -4.98 14.61
C GLY A 85 9.70 -5.33 13.15
N VAL A 86 8.70 -4.69 12.55
CA VAL A 86 8.37 -4.87 11.14
C VAL A 86 9.43 -4.19 10.28
N GLU A 87 9.96 -4.91 9.30
CA GLU A 87 10.99 -4.41 8.39
C GLU A 87 10.45 -3.95 7.04
N ASN A 88 9.38 -4.61 6.57
CA ASN A 88 8.79 -4.36 5.26
C ASN A 88 7.28 -4.15 5.38
N ILE A 89 6.76 -3.11 4.76
CA ILE A 89 5.31 -2.94 4.59
C ILE A 89 4.99 -2.90 3.10
N ILE A 90 4.12 -3.80 2.65
CA ILE A 90 3.56 -3.82 1.31
C ILE A 90 2.11 -3.36 1.38
N ARG A 91 1.84 -2.13 0.95
CA ARG A 91 0.48 -1.67 0.81
C ARG A 91 -0.19 -2.40 -0.37
N VAL A 92 -1.39 -2.95 -0.12
CA VAL A 92 -2.21 -3.64 -1.12
C VAL A 92 -3.57 -2.95 -1.21
N GLY A 93 -3.73 -2.09 -2.20
CA GLY A 93 -4.85 -1.18 -2.31
C GLY A 93 -5.61 -1.23 -3.63
N SER A 94 -6.73 -0.51 -3.69
CA SER A 94 -7.36 -0.09 -4.94
C SER A 94 -6.91 1.33 -5.28
N ALA A 95 -6.89 1.67 -6.57
CA ALA A 95 -6.55 3.00 -7.05
C ALA A 95 -7.42 3.39 -8.25
N GLY A 96 -7.65 4.68 -8.44
CA GLY A 96 -8.31 5.24 -9.61
C GLY A 96 -7.30 5.50 -10.73
N GLY A 97 -7.52 4.94 -11.93
CA GLY A 97 -6.66 5.15 -13.09
C GLY A 97 -6.68 6.59 -13.59
N MET A 98 -5.52 7.17 -13.87
CA MET A 98 -5.34 8.54 -14.37
C MET A 98 -4.57 8.61 -15.71
N SER A 99 -3.94 7.53 -16.13
CA SER A 99 -3.23 7.40 -17.41
C SER A 99 -4.06 6.61 -18.41
N LYS A 100 -4.02 7.02 -19.69
CA LYS A 100 -4.67 6.29 -20.80
C LYS A 100 -4.08 4.89 -21.02
N ASP A 101 -2.86 4.66 -20.56
CA ASP A 101 -2.17 3.38 -20.71
C ASP A 101 -2.58 2.34 -19.67
N VAL A 102 -3.30 2.77 -18.61
CA VAL A 102 -3.74 1.93 -17.52
C VAL A 102 -5.23 1.62 -17.70
N LYS A 103 -5.64 0.39 -17.47
CA LYS A 103 -7.04 -0.05 -17.58
C LYS A 103 -7.57 -0.51 -16.23
N VAL A 104 -8.89 -0.51 -16.09
CA VAL A 104 -9.55 -1.13 -14.93
C VAL A 104 -9.15 -2.60 -14.85
N ARG A 105 -8.81 -3.06 -13.65
CA ARG A 105 -8.24 -4.37 -13.28
C ARG A 105 -6.75 -4.56 -13.60
N ASP A 106 -6.07 -3.57 -14.19
CA ASP A 106 -4.60 -3.59 -14.25
C ASP A 106 -3.98 -3.41 -12.87
N ILE A 107 -2.71 -3.77 -12.76
CA ILE A 107 -1.93 -3.61 -11.54
C ILE A 107 -0.99 -2.41 -11.72
N VAL A 108 -0.92 -1.56 -10.72
CA VAL A 108 0.06 -0.46 -10.64
C VAL A 108 0.98 -0.72 -9.45
N ILE A 109 2.29 -0.71 -9.71
CA ILE A 109 3.33 -0.71 -8.67
C ILE A 109 3.82 0.74 -8.52
N GLY A 110 3.61 1.31 -7.35
CA GLY A 110 3.97 2.70 -7.05
C GLY A 110 5.46 2.88 -6.81
N MET A 111 6.22 3.22 -7.86
CA MET A 111 7.64 3.52 -7.75
C MET A 111 7.91 4.80 -6.96
N GLY A 112 7.07 5.81 -7.12
CA GLY A 112 7.07 7.06 -6.37
C GLY A 112 5.64 7.49 -6.07
N ALA A 113 5.46 8.31 -5.04
CA ALA A 113 4.17 8.82 -4.64
C ALA A 113 4.19 10.36 -4.61
N CYS A 114 3.59 10.99 -5.63
CA CYS A 114 3.23 12.39 -5.56
C CYS A 114 2.17 12.59 -4.46
N THR A 115 2.06 13.80 -3.92
CA THR A 115 1.02 14.07 -2.92
C THR A 115 0.62 15.54 -2.89
N ASP A 116 -0.63 15.80 -2.55
CA ASP A 116 -1.18 17.11 -2.20
C ASP A 116 -1.23 17.32 -0.67
N SER A 117 -0.81 16.33 0.11
CA SER A 117 -0.81 16.37 1.57
C SER A 117 0.34 17.20 2.14
N ALA A 118 0.06 17.89 3.24
CA ALA A 118 1.07 18.57 4.04
C ALA A 118 1.82 17.63 5.02
N TYR A 119 1.69 16.31 4.91
CA TYR A 119 2.25 15.34 5.85
C TYR A 119 3.76 15.53 6.10
N ALA A 120 4.52 15.85 5.04
CA ALA A 120 5.97 16.07 5.14
C ALA A 120 6.37 17.28 5.99
N SER A 121 5.48 18.26 6.20
CA SER A 121 5.79 19.48 6.95
C SER A 121 6.21 19.22 8.41
N GLN A 122 5.74 18.12 9.00
CA GLN A 122 6.12 17.70 10.35
C GLN A 122 7.62 17.36 10.51
N PHE A 123 8.29 17.06 9.41
CA PHE A 123 9.71 16.68 9.42
C PHE A 123 10.65 17.88 9.38
N HIS A 124 10.13 19.10 9.16
CA HIS A 124 10.88 20.35 9.11
C HIS A 124 12.10 20.31 8.18
N LEU A 125 11.99 19.62 7.06
CA LEU A 125 13.06 19.53 6.07
C LEU A 125 13.25 20.88 5.35
N PRO A 126 14.50 21.30 5.06
CA PRO A 126 14.77 22.54 4.31
C PRO A 126 14.57 22.32 2.79
N GLY A 127 13.49 21.67 2.37
CA GLY A 127 13.20 21.34 0.97
C GLY A 127 12.02 20.38 0.83
N THR A 128 11.85 19.81 -0.36
CA THR A 128 10.79 18.85 -0.68
C THR A 128 11.36 17.44 -0.69
N PHE A 129 10.78 16.56 0.12
CA PHE A 129 11.11 15.13 0.08
C PHE A 129 10.37 14.45 -1.08
N ALA A 130 11.06 13.57 -1.81
CA ALA A 130 10.47 12.73 -2.84
C ALA A 130 10.12 11.35 -2.25
N PRO A 131 8.84 11.04 -1.98
CA PRO A 131 8.44 9.74 -1.47
C PRO A 131 8.63 8.68 -2.55
N ILE A 132 9.58 7.78 -2.36
CA ILE A 132 9.87 6.67 -3.29
C ILE A 132 9.80 5.33 -2.57
N ALA A 133 9.42 4.30 -3.31
CA ALA A 133 9.47 2.92 -2.84
C ALA A 133 10.91 2.45 -2.65
N ASP A 134 11.11 1.46 -1.78
CA ASP A 134 12.38 0.76 -1.68
C ASP A 134 12.69 0.01 -2.97
N TYR A 135 13.91 0.17 -3.50
CA TYR A 135 14.32 -0.43 -4.78
C TYR A 135 14.33 -1.97 -4.71
N THR A 136 14.78 -2.55 -3.60
CA THR A 136 14.81 -4.01 -3.43
C THR A 136 13.41 -4.60 -3.47
N MET A 137 12.45 -3.96 -2.78
CA MET A 137 11.06 -4.37 -2.82
C MET A 137 10.46 -4.21 -4.22
N LEU A 138 10.72 -3.07 -4.88
CA LEU A 138 10.22 -2.79 -6.23
C LEU A 138 10.73 -3.82 -7.23
N SER A 139 12.03 -4.05 -7.30
CA SER A 139 12.64 -4.99 -8.25
C SER A 139 12.19 -6.42 -7.99
N THR A 140 12.11 -6.84 -6.72
CA THR A 140 11.57 -8.15 -6.33
C THR A 140 10.13 -8.31 -6.78
N CYS A 141 9.28 -7.30 -6.57
CA CYS A 141 7.87 -7.33 -6.98
C CYS A 141 7.72 -7.44 -8.50
N VAL A 142 8.53 -6.71 -9.27
CA VAL A 142 8.55 -6.80 -10.73
C VAL A 142 8.92 -8.21 -11.20
N ASP A 143 9.91 -8.84 -10.59
CA ASP A 143 10.29 -10.20 -10.95
C ASP A 143 9.24 -11.24 -10.54
N CYS A 144 8.53 -11.04 -9.43
CA CYS A 144 7.37 -11.84 -9.06
C CYS A 144 6.22 -11.68 -10.06
N ALA A 145 5.94 -10.45 -10.54
CA ALA A 145 4.90 -10.21 -11.55
C ALA A 145 5.20 -10.95 -12.88
N LYS A 146 6.46 -10.98 -13.31
CA LYS A 146 6.89 -11.77 -14.47
C LYS A 146 6.69 -13.27 -14.26
N LYS A 147 7.09 -13.80 -13.10
CA LYS A 147 6.93 -15.22 -12.76
C LYS A 147 5.47 -15.64 -12.68
N LEU A 148 4.59 -14.77 -12.21
CA LEU A 148 3.15 -14.99 -12.14
C LEU A 148 2.45 -14.84 -13.51
N GLY A 149 3.14 -14.39 -14.55
CA GLY A 149 2.56 -14.17 -15.88
C GLY A 149 1.57 -13.01 -15.95
N ILE A 150 1.68 -12.03 -15.04
CA ILE A 150 0.78 -10.87 -14.98
C ILE A 150 1.47 -9.55 -15.35
N PHE A 151 2.74 -9.63 -15.81
CA PHE A 151 3.54 -8.44 -16.09
C PHE A 151 2.98 -7.58 -17.23
N ASP A 152 2.33 -8.19 -18.23
CA ASP A 152 1.76 -7.47 -19.38
C ASP A 152 0.64 -6.48 -19.01
N ARG A 153 0.03 -6.64 -17.84
CA ARG A 153 -0.98 -5.74 -17.28
C ARG A 153 -0.53 -5.11 -15.95
N THR A 154 0.79 -5.04 -15.75
CA THR A 154 1.41 -4.42 -14.58
C THR A 154 2.20 -3.20 -15.02
N HIS A 155 1.84 -2.04 -14.47
CA HIS A 155 2.47 -0.76 -14.77
C HIS A 155 3.32 -0.31 -13.58
N ILE A 156 4.50 0.22 -13.84
CA ILE A 156 5.41 0.74 -12.80
C ILE A 156 5.58 2.24 -13.02
N GLY A 157 5.30 3.05 -12.01
CA GLY A 157 5.46 4.50 -12.11
C GLY A 157 4.92 5.25 -10.90
N ASN A 158 4.75 6.56 -11.06
CA ASN A 158 4.26 7.40 -10.00
C ASN A 158 2.76 7.21 -9.77
N VAL A 159 2.37 7.21 -8.50
CA VAL A 159 0.98 7.33 -8.05
C VAL A 159 0.79 8.70 -7.37
N LEU A 160 -0.45 9.12 -7.19
CA LEU A 160 -0.82 10.27 -6.37
C LEU A 160 -1.45 9.77 -5.07
N SER A 161 -0.90 10.18 -3.94
CA SER A 161 -1.56 10.06 -2.64
C SER A 161 -2.29 11.36 -2.33
N SER A 162 -3.62 11.35 -2.45
CA SER A 162 -4.46 12.54 -2.23
C SER A 162 -5.14 12.51 -0.87
N ASP A 163 -5.21 13.67 -0.21
CA ASP A 163 -5.97 13.84 1.04
C ASP A 163 -7.48 13.89 0.81
N CYS A 164 -7.92 14.16 -0.44
CA CYS A 164 -9.31 14.30 -0.79
C CYS A 164 -9.77 13.23 -1.78
N PHE A 165 -10.79 12.44 -1.41
CA PHE A 165 -11.45 11.52 -2.34
C PHE A 165 -12.44 12.24 -3.25
N TYR A 166 -13.21 13.18 -2.69
CA TYR A 166 -14.14 14.03 -3.43
C TYR A 166 -13.53 15.41 -3.60
N GLY A 167 -13.11 15.74 -4.82
CA GLY A 167 -12.59 17.05 -5.17
C GLY A 167 -13.69 18.02 -5.59
N ASP A 168 -13.48 19.31 -5.34
CA ASP A 168 -14.38 20.38 -5.81
C ASP A 168 -13.99 20.86 -7.22
N GLY A 169 -14.01 19.92 -8.16
CA GLY A 169 -13.75 20.19 -9.59
C GLY A 169 -15.02 20.45 -10.42
N ALA A 170 -16.19 20.50 -9.78
CA ALA A 170 -17.45 20.71 -10.47
C ALA A 170 -17.45 22.05 -11.25
N GLY A 171 -17.72 21.96 -12.56
CA GLY A 171 -17.72 23.13 -13.45
C GLY A 171 -16.35 23.52 -14.03
N LEU A 172 -15.27 22.88 -13.64
CA LEU A 172 -13.98 23.05 -14.33
C LEU A 172 -13.99 22.29 -15.68
N PRO A 173 -13.38 22.85 -16.75
CA PRO A 173 -13.16 22.09 -17.97
C PRO A 173 -12.34 20.81 -17.71
N ASP A 174 -12.57 19.75 -18.47
CA ASP A 174 -11.93 18.43 -18.26
C ASP A 174 -10.40 18.52 -18.21
N TYR A 175 -9.78 19.38 -19.02
CA TYR A 175 -8.32 19.55 -19.03
C TYR A 175 -7.75 20.24 -17.78
N MET A 176 -8.61 20.84 -16.95
CA MET A 176 -8.25 21.47 -15.66
C MET A 176 -8.61 20.58 -14.45
N GLN A 177 -9.25 19.44 -14.67
CA GLN A 177 -9.50 18.47 -13.60
C GLN A 177 -8.16 17.94 -13.06
N SER A 178 -8.09 17.74 -11.74
CA SER A 178 -6.89 17.25 -11.07
C SER A 178 -6.35 15.97 -11.71
N SER A 179 -7.23 15.02 -12.04
CA SER A 179 -6.86 13.77 -12.73
C SER A 179 -6.17 14.00 -14.07
N ALA A 180 -6.69 14.93 -14.88
CA ALA A 180 -6.10 15.25 -16.16
C ALA A 180 -4.75 15.95 -16.02
N LEU A 181 -4.58 16.83 -15.05
CA LEU A 181 -3.32 17.54 -14.78
C LEU A 181 -2.22 16.57 -14.33
N TRP A 182 -2.51 15.71 -13.37
CA TRP A 182 -1.57 14.68 -12.88
C TRP A 182 -1.27 13.64 -13.97
N GLY A 183 -2.27 13.21 -14.73
CA GLY A 183 -2.07 12.29 -15.86
C GLY A 183 -1.11 12.85 -16.93
N LYS A 184 -1.14 14.17 -17.21
CA LYS A 184 -0.17 14.82 -18.10
C LYS A 184 1.27 14.76 -17.59
N MET A 185 1.46 14.65 -16.28
CA MET A 185 2.78 14.46 -15.65
C MET A 185 3.21 12.99 -15.59
N GLY A 186 2.44 12.07 -16.17
CA GLY A 186 2.74 10.65 -16.21
C GLY A 186 2.36 9.90 -14.92
N VAL A 187 1.52 10.49 -14.05
CA VAL A 187 0.99 9.80 -12.89
C VAL A 187 -0.02 8.76 -13.35
N LEU A 188 0.16 7.49 -12.92
CA LEU A 188 -0.60 6.34 -13.40
C LEU A 188 -1.98 6.23 -12.73
N ALA A 189 -2.02 6.44 -11.42
CA ALA A 189 -3.22 6.24 -10.63
C ALA A 189 -3.20 7.10 -9.35
N VAL A 190 -4.39 7.33 -8.76
CA VAL A 190 -4.57 8.00 -7.47
C VAL A 190 -4.98 6.99 -6.39
N GLU A 191 -4.40 7.14 -5.22
CA GLU A 191 -4.73 6.47 -3.97
C GLU A 191 -4.55 7.46 -2.81
N MET A 192 -4.50 7.03 -1.55
CA MET A 192 -4.57 7.98 -0.43
C MET A 192 -3.49 7.78 0.65
N GLU A 193 -2.46 6.92 0.47
CA GLU A 193 -1.61 6.50 1.60
C GLU A 193 -0.11 6.37 1.32
N SER A 194 0.30 6.05 0.10
CA SER A 194 1.69 5.64 -0.19
C SER A 194 2.72 6.69 0.14
N ALA A 195 2.41 7.96 -0.04
CA ALA A 195 3.36 9.04 0.27
C ALA A 195 3.79 9.01 1.74
N ALA A 196 2.83 8.90 2.68
CA ALA A 196 3.15 8.82 4.11
C ALA A 196 3.85 7.51 4.46
N LEU A 197 3.45 6.39 3.86
CA LEU A 197 4.11 5.11 4.08
C LEU A 197 5.58 5.16 3.67
N TYR A 198 5.88 5.71 2.48
CA TYR A 198 7.27 5.83 2.00
C TYR A 198 8.10 6.80 2.86
N MET A 199 7.50 7.90 3.31
CA MET A 199 8.16 8.84 4.23
C MET A 199 8.49 8.19 5.58
N ASN A 200 7.56 7.43 6.15
CA ASN A 200 7.78 6.74 7.42
C ASN A 200 8.83 5.64 7.28
N ALA A 201 8.81 4.86 6.20
CA ALA A 201 9.81 3.85 5.92
C ALA A 201 11.21 4.47 5.80
N ALA A 202 11.36 5.52 4.99
CA ALA A 202 12.63 6.22 4.83
C ALA A 202 13.17 6.78 6.15
N ARG A 203 12.30 7.43 6.95
CA ARG A 203 12.68 8.01 8.24
C ARG A 203 13.09 6.96 9.27
N SER A 204 12.47 5.79 9.22
CA SER A 204 12.73 4.70 10.18
C SER A 204 13.83 3.73 9.71
N GLY A 205 14.39 3.92 8.51
CA GLY A 205 15.38 3.00 7.93
C GLY A 205 14.79 1.63 7.58
N HIS A 206 13.53 1.59 7.15
CA HIS A 206 12.78 0.39 6.77
C HIS A 206 12.32 0.47 5.31
N ARG A 207 11.64 -0.57 4.82
CA ARG A 207 11.28 -0.70 3.41
C ARG A 207 9.77 -0.66 3.22
N ALA A 208 9.31 0.00 2.15
CA ALA A 208 7.90 0.06 1.80
C ALA A 208 7.69 0.01 0.28
N LEU A 209 6.54 -0.57 -0.12
CA LEU A 209 6.08 -0.66 -1.50
C LEU A 209 4.55 -0.58 -1.54
N GLY A 210 4.00 0.13 -2.52
CA GLY A 210 2.56 0.14 -2.83
C GLY A 210 2.27 -0.68 -4.10
N ILE A 211 1.29 -1.57 -4.02
CA ILE A 211 0.77 -2.36 -5.15
C ILE A 211 -0.74 -2.16 -5.19
N PHE A 212 -1.27 -1.81 -6.35
CA PHE A 212 -2.66 -1.42 -6.49
C PHE A 212 -3.32 -2.16 -7.65
N THR A 213 -4.58 -2.55 -7.47
CA THR A 213 -5.46 -2.88 -8.59
C THR A 213 -6.27 -1.65 -8.95
N VAL A 214 -6.31 -1.31 -10.22
CA VAL A 214 -7.12 -0.21 -10.74
C VAL A 214 -8.60 -0.58 -10.64
N SER A 215 -9.32 0.08 -9.74
CA SER A 215 -10.73 -0.21 -9.44
C SER A 215 -11.70 0.59 -10.29
N ASP A 216 -11.28 1.75 -10.73
CA ASP A 216 -12.04 2.71 -11.52
C ASP A 216 -11.08 3.59 -12.33
N HIS A 217 -11.61 4.27 -13.33
CA HIS A 217 -10.79 5.07 -14.23
C HIS A 217 -11.37 6.48 -14.36
N LEU A 218 -10.64 7.48 -13.87
CA LEU A 218 -11.14 8.85 -13.75
C LEU A 218 -11.32 9.56 -15.10
N LEU A 219 -10.69 9.08 -16.18
CA LEU A 219 -10.84 9.66 -17.52
C LEU A 219 -11.94 8.98 -18.34
N THR A 220 -12.25 7.70 -18.08
CA THR A 220 -13.24 6.93 -18.87
C THR A 220 -14.55 6.73 -18.15
N GLY A 221 -14.57 6.88 -16.81
CA GLY A 221 -15.74 6.60 -15.98
C GLY A 221 -16.01 5.10 -15.76
N GLU A 222 -15.16 4.19 -16.27
CA GLU A 222 -15.28 2.76 -15.98
C GLU A 222 -14.99 2.48 -14.51
N ALA A 223 -15.75 1.58 -13.88
CA ALA A 223 -15.54 1.22 -12.47
C ALA A 223 -15.93 -0.24 -12.19
N THR A 224 -15.28 -0.83 -11.19
CA THR A 224 -15.64 -2.11 -10.60
C THR A 224 -16.66 -1.93 -9.47
N THR A 225 -17.39 -3.00 -9.14
CA THR A 225 -18.30 -3.01 -7.99
C THR A 225 -17.54 -3.09 -6.66
N ALA A 226 -18.22 -2.76 -5.55
CA ALA A 226 -17.65 -2.91 -4.21
C ALA A 226 -17.34 -4.37 -3.86
N GLU A 227 -18.11 -5.33 -4.39
CA GLU A 227 -17.88 -6.75 -4.19
C GLU A 227 -16.62 -7.23 -4.93
N GLU A 228 -16.45 -6.82 -6.19
CA GLU A 228 -15.23 -7.09 -6.96
C GLU A 228 -13.98 -6.56 -6.23
N ARG A 229 -14.02 -5.36 -5.66
CA ARG A 229 -12.89 -4.77 -4.92
C ARG A 229 -12.45 -5.60 -3.72
N ARG A 230 -13.34 -6.35 -3.10
CA ARG A 230 -13.02 -7.20 -1.94
C ARG A 230 -12.50 -8.57 -2.31
N SER A 231 -13.09 -9.21 -3.31
CA SER A 231 -12.92 -10.64 -3.57
C SER A 231 -12.16 -10.98 -4.85
N THR A 232 -12.05 -10.06 -5.83
CA THR A 232 -11.48 -10.41 -7.15
C THR A 232 -10.08 -9.86 -7.40
N PHE A 233 -9.56 -8.96 -6.55
CA PHE A 233 -8.20 -8.41 -6.70
C PHE A 233 -7.12 -9.39 -6.19
N THR A 234 -7.32 -10.68 -6.45
CA THR A 234 -6.48 -11.77 -5.95
C THR A 234 -5.09 -11.78 -6.54
N ASP A 235 -4.91 -11.29 -7.77
CA ASP A 235 -3.59 -11.26 -8.41
C ASP A 235 -2.64 -10.26 -7.73
N MET A 236 -3.16 -9.08 -7.33
CA MET A 236 -2.41 -8.14 -6.51
C MET A 236 -2.02 -8.76 -5.15
N MET A 237 -2.96 -9.47 -4.52
CA MET A 237 -2.71 -10.11 -3.21
C MET A 237 -1.65 -11.20 -3.33
N LYS A 238 -1.75 -12.06 -4.36
CA LYS A 238 -0.74 -13.08 -4.66
C LYS A 238 0.62 -12.45 -4.96
N LEU A 239 0.65 -11.41 -5.78
CA LEU A 239 1.88 -10.68 -6.09
C LEU A 239 2.57 -10.16 -4.82
N ALA A 240 1.80 -9.58 -3.91
CA ALA A 240 2.33 -9.09 -2.63
C ALA A 240 2.84 -10.23 -1.74
N LEU A 241 2.14 -11.36 -1.67
CA LEU A 241 2.55 -12.53 -0.90
C LEU A 241 3.81 -13.19 -1.47
N GLU A 242 3.89 -13.38 -2.79
CA GLU A 242 5.11 -13.90 -3.44
C GLU A 242 6.30 -12.95 -3.21
N THR A 243 6.06 -11.65 -3.27
CA THR A 243 7.08 -10.64 -2.94
C THR A 243 7.55 -10.79 -1.49
N ALA A 244 6.63 -10.96 -0.54
CA ALA A 244 6.96 -11.16 0.88
C ALA A 244 7.82 -12.41 1.12
N VAL A 245 7.53 -13.52 0.42
CA VAL A 245 8.32 -14.77 0.50
C VAL A 245 9.77 -14.56 0.05
N VAL A 246 9.97 -13.79 -1.03
CA VAL A 246 11.34 -13.51 -1.51
C VAL A 246 12.06 -12.56 -0.55
N LEU A 247 11.37 -11.53 -0.05
CA LEU A 247 11.96 -10.55 0.88
C LEU A 247 12.39 -11.15 2.22
N ASP A 248 11.77 -12.25 2.65
CA ASP A 248 12.17 -12.93 3.89
C ASP A 248 13.61 -13.42 3.87
N LYS A 249 14.15 -13.70 2.68
CA LYS A 249 15.53 -14.14 2.45
C LYS A 249 16.51 -12.98 2.28
N ILE A 250 16.03 -11.75 2.20
CA ILE A 250 16.85 -10.56 1.95
C ILE A 250 16.92 -9.74 3.24
N PRO A 251 18.10 -9.68 3.90
CA PRO A 251 18.23 -8.90 5.13
C PRO A 251 18.01 -7.40 4.86
N LEU A 252 17.54 -6.69 5.89
CA LEU A 252 17.53 -5.23 5.88
C LEU A 252 18.98 -4.76 6.07
N GLU A 253 19.55 -4.13 5.05
CA GLU A 253 20.84 -3.47 5.17
C GLU A 253 20.69 -2.21 6.04
N LYS A 254 21.49 -2.11 7.10
CA LYS A 254 21.47 -0.97 8.03
C LYS A 254 22.53 0.05 7.65
#